data_76115f42c2bf3922d85316dfce1d29b2
#
_entry.id   76115f42c2bf3922d85316dfce1d29b2
#
_cell.length_a   1.000
_cell.length_b   1.000
_cell.length_c   1.000
_cell.angle_alpha   90.00
_cell.angle_beta   90.00
_cell.angle_gamma   90.00
#
_symmetry.space_group_name_H-M   'P 1'
#
loop_
_entity.id
_entity.type
_entity.pdbx_description
1 polymer ?
#
loop_
_entity_poly.entity_id
_entity_poly.type
_entity_poly.pdbx_seq_one_letter_code
_entity_poly.pdbx_strand_id
1 'polypeptide(L)'
;MEIQVKKIFGLTFYIFFVILLTLSIYSYNPLDPGLGIVGTSEVKNYAGWLGAFLASFFIFLFGLTSLLFPPILALSLIFYLYKVPLKNLLFIFSTLIIFFSFGFSFLFDLIQIKSGYFLDKFP
;
A
#
# COMPACT_ATOMS: atom_id res chain seq x y z
N MET A 1 17.22 4.67 29.84
CA MET A 1 17.88 5.14 28.60
C MET A 1 17.72 4.15 27.45
N GLU A 2 17.98 2.89 27.64
CA GLU A 2 17.89 1.84 26.61
C GLU A 2 16.46 1.69 26.00
N ILE A 3 15.43 1.76 26.82
CA ILE A 3 14.02 1.65 26.37
C ILE A 3 13.63 2.84 25.49
N GLN A 4 14.14 4.03 25.79
CA GLN A 4 13.85 5.23 25.00
C GLN A 4 14.54 5.17 23.62
N VAL A 5 15.78 4.68 23.59
CA VAL A 5 16.52 4.51 22.33
C VAL A 5 15.82 3.51 21.41
N LYS A 6 15.34 2.38 21.95
CA LYS A 6 14.57 1.39 21.18
C LYS A 6 13.27 1.97 20.61
N LYS A 7 12.57 2.81 21.40
CA LYS A 7 11.36 3.51 20.92
C LYS A 7 11.66 4.47 19.78
N ILE A 8 12.69 5.30 19.91
CA ILE A 8 13.10 6.26 18.88
C ILE A 8 13.50 5.52 17.62
N PHE A 9 14.28 4.46 17.74
CA PHE A 9 14.72 3.66 16.61
C PHE A 9 13.53 3.01 15.88
N GLY A 10 12.60 2.41 16.63
CA GLY A 10 11.38 1.82 16.07
C GLY A 10 10.51 2.85 15.36
N LEU A 11 10.34 4.04 15.94
CA LEU A 11 9.57 5.12 15.34
C LEU A 11 10.21 5.63 14.04
N THR A 12 11.52 5.83 14.05
CA THR A 12 12.28 6.27 12.86
C THR A 12 12.17 5.24 11.74
N PHE A 13 12.32 3.96 12.06
CA PHE A 13 12.15 2.88 11.09
C PHE A 13 10.73 2.83 10.52
N TYR A 14 9.72 3.02 11.36
CA TYR A 14 8.32 3.06 10.92
C TYR A 14 8.05 4.23 9.96
N ILE A 15 8.52 5.42 10.30
CA ILE A 15 8.38 6.61 9.42
C ILE A 15 9.07 6.36 8.08
N PHE A 16 10.29 5.82 8.11
CA PHE A 16 11.02 5.47 6.88
C PHE A 16 10.24 4.46 6.03
N PHE A 17 9.69 3.42 6.66
CA PHE A 17 8.88 2.42 5.97
C PHE A 17 7.62 3.02 5.33
N VAL A 18 6.92 3.90 6.03
CA VAL A 18 5.73 4.59 5.49
C VAL A 18 6.09 5.44 4.27
N ILE A 19 7.19 6.18 4.34
CA ILE A 19 7.68 6.98 3.21
C ILE A 19 8.05 6.09 2.03
N LEU A 20 8.81 5.02 2.28
CA LEU A 20 9.21 4.06 1.26
C LEU A 20 8.00 3.44 0.58
N LEU A 21 7.02 2.98 1.35
CA LEU A 21 5.79 2.36 0.85
C LEU A 21 4.95 3.37 0.05
N THR A 22 4.86 4.60 0.52
CA THR A 22 4.15 5.67 -0.19
C THR A 22 4.76 5.93 -1.57
N LEU A 23 6.07 6.13 -1.62
CA LEU A 23 6.77 6.31 -2.88
C LEU A 23 6.64 5.09 -3.80
N SER A 24 6.72 3.89 -3.23
CA SER A 24 6.61 2.64 -4.00
C SER A 24 5.25 2.49 -4.66
N ILE A 25 4.17 2.63 -3.89
CA ILE A 25 2.80 2.37 -4.39
C ILE A 25 2.33 3.47 -5.33
N TYR A 26 2.56 4.75 -4.98
CA TYR A 26 2.09 5.86 -5.83
C TYR A 26 2.90 6.07 -7.11
N SER A 27 4.11 5.55 -7.18
CA SER A 27 4.91 5.53 -8.41
C SER A 27 4.94 4.17 -9.09
N TYR A 28 4.00 3.29 -8.78
CA TYR A 28 3.91 1.98 -9.40
C TYR A 28 3.80 2.06 -10.92
N ASN A 29 4.62 1.27 -11.60
CA ASN A 29 4.56 1.09 -13.04
C ASN A 29 4.48 -0.41 -13.35
N PRO A 30 3.49 -0.86 -14.13
CA PRO A 30 3.35 -2.29 -14.46
C PRO A 30 4.49 -2.86 -15.29
N LEU A 31 5.33 -2.02 -15.88
CA LEU A 31 6.51 -2.44 -16.66
C LEU A 31 7.78 -2.58 -15.82
N ASP A 32 7.74 -2.13 -14.56
CA ASP A 32 8.85 -2.29 -13.64
C ASP A 32 9.00 -3.76 -13.18
N PRO A 33 10.21 -4.19 -12.80
CA PRO A 33 10.43 -5.53 -12.28
C PRO A 33 9.62 -5.74 -11.00
N GLY A 34 9.00 -6.91 -10.89
CA GLY A 34 8.15 -7.24 -9.74
C GLY A 34 7.84 -8.74 -9.70
N LEU A 35 6.82 -9.10 -8.93
CA LEU A 35 6.37 -10.49 -8.84
C LEU A 35 5.86 -11.00 -10.20
N GLY A 36 6.59 -11.96 -10.78
CA GLY A 36 6.22 -12.58 -12.04
C GLY A 36 6.46 -11.71 -13.28
N ILE A 37 7.08 -10.55 -13.14
CA ILE A 37 7.40 -9.63 -14.23
C ILE A 37 8.91 -9.48 -14.32
N VAL A 38 9.45 -9.87 -15.47
CA VAL A 38 10.84 -9.55 -15.84
C VAL A 38 10.80 -8.14 -16.42
N GLY A 39 11.11 -7.15 -15.60
CA GLY A 39 11.01 -5.76 -15.99
C GLY A 39 12.02 -5.33 -17.04
N THR A 40 11.79 -4.14 -17.58
CA THR A 40 12.72 -3.44 -18.44
C THR A 40 13.96 -2.98 -17.66
N SER A 41 15.05 -2.67 -18.34
CA SER A 41 16.32 -2.25 -17.73
C SER A 41 16.23 -0.95 -16.94
N GLU A 42 15.21 -0.11 -17.18
CA GLU A 42 14.98 1.16 -16.50
C GLU A 42 13.79 1.06 -15.54
N VAL A 43 14.07 1.20 -14.25
CA VAL A 43 13.04 1.22 -13.21
C VAL A 43 12.47 2.63 -13.08
N LYS A 44 11.16 2.78 -13.27
CA LYS A 44 10.46 4.07 -13.17
C LYS A 44 9.94 4.37 -11.77
N ASN A 45 9.92 3.38 -10.87
CA ASN A 45 9.49 3.57 -9.49
C ASN A 45 10.43 4.53 -8.75
N TYR A 46 9.88 5.51 -8.05
CA TYR A 46 10.66 6.52 -7.31
C TYR A 46 11.49 5.93 -6.16
N ALA A 47 11.08 4.80 -5.61
CA ALA A 47 11.86 4.06 -4.61
C ALA A 47 12.81 3.01 -5.21
N GLY A 48 13.05 3.08 -6.53
CA GLY A 48 13.96 2.22 -7.24
C GLY A 48 13.46 0.79 -7.36
N TRP A 49 14.39 -0.14 -7.51
CA TRP A 49 14.09 -1.56 -7.68
C TRP A 49 13.33 -2.16 -6.49
N LEU A 50 13.74 -1.81 -5.27
CA LEU A 50 13.07 -2.26 -4.04
C LEU A 50 11.62 -1.76 -3.99
N GLY A 51 11.41 -0.50 -4.34
CA GLY A 51 10.08 0.08 -4.39
C GLY A 51 9.17 -0.55 -5.45
N ALA A 52 9.71 -0.84 -6.62
CA ALA A 52 9.01 -1.55 -7.68
C ALA A 52 8.54 -2.93 -7.22
N PHE A 53 9.41 -3.68 -6.54
CA PHE A 53 9.09 -4.99 -6.01
C PHE A 53 8.03 -4.93 -4.89
N LEU A 54 8.16 -4.00 -3.94
CA LEU A 54 7.17 -3.79 -2.88
C LEU A 54 5.81 -3.39 -3.45
N ALA A 55 5.77 -2.45 -4.37
CA ALA A 55 4.53 -2.03 -5.01
C ALA A 55 3.85 -3.19 -5.75
N SER A 56 4.61 -3.94 -6.52
CA SER A 56 4.11 -5.13 -7.23
C SER A 56 3.51 -6.16 -6.25
N PHE A 57 4.16 -6.41 -5.12
CA PHE A 57 3.69 -7.32 -4.08
C PHE A 57 2.35 -6.85 -3.49
N PHE A 58 2.25 -5.59 -3.08
CA PHE A 58 1.02 -5.04 -2.50
C PHE A 58 -0.12 -5.00 -3.51
N ILE A 59 0.16 -4.61 -4.75
CA ILE A 59 -0.86 -4.56 -5.80
C ILE A 59 -1.30 -5.96 -6.22
N PHE A 60 -0.40 -6.94 -6.22
CA PHE A 60 -0.76 -8.34 -6.48
C PHE A 60 -1.72 -8.90 -5.42
N LEU A 61 -1.46 -8.61 -4.13
CA LEU A 61 -2.29 -9.11 -3.03
C LEU A 61 -3.61 -8.35 -2.87
N PHE A 62 -3.60 -7.03 -3.02
CA PHE A 62 -4.71 -6.16 -2.63
C PHE A 62 -5.31 -5.37 -3.80
N GLY A 63 -4.72 -5.48 -4.99
CA GLY A 63 -5.17 -4.70 -6.14
C GLY A 63 -5.12 -3.20 -5.88
N LEU A 64 -6.13 -2.48 -6.36
CA LEU A 64 -6.24 -1.02 -6.19
C LEU A 64 -6.39 -0.58 -4.73
N THR A 65 -6.84 -1.46 -3.83
CA THR A 65 -6.92 -1.13 -2.40
C THR A 65 -5.56 -0.91 -1.75
N SER A 66 -4.49 -1.35 -2.41
CA SER A 66 -3.11 -1.07 -1.98
C SER A 66 -2.82 0.43 -1.84
N LEU A 67 -3.50 1.29 -2.61
CA LEU A 67 -3.38 2.75 -2.53
C LEU A 67 -3.82 3.33 -1.19
N LEU A 68 -4.59 2.59 -0.41
CA LEU A 68 -5.07 3.00 0.92
C LEU A 68 -4.07 2.71 2.05
N PHE A 69 -3.09 1.82 1.83
CA PHE A 69 -2.11 1.47 2.86
C PHE A 69 -1.27 2.67 3.34
N PRO A 70 -0.68 3.49 2.47
CA PRO A 70 0.10 4.64 2.92
C PRO A 70 -0.68 5.61 3.82
N PRO A 71 -1.88 6.09 3.46
CA PRO A 71 -2.63 6.99 4.34
C PRO A 71 -3.09 6.31 5.64
N ILE A 72 -3.43 5.02 5.61
CA ILE A 72 -3.81 4.28 6.82
C ILE A 72 -2.62 4.17 7.77
N LEU A 73 -1.43 3.86 7.26
CA LEU A 73 -0.21 3.79 8.07
C LEU A 73 0.19 5.16 8.63
N ALA A 74 0.03 6.23 7.85
CA ALA A 74 0.27 7.59 8.32
C ALA A 74 -0.70 7.98 9.45
N LEU A 75 -1.99 7.63 9.31
CA LEU A 75 -2.99 7.84 10.36
C LEU A 75 -2.67 7.02 11.63
N SER A 76 -2.18 5.79 11.49
CA SER A 76 -1.79 4.98 12.64
C SER A 76 -0.66 5.62 13.44
N LEU A 77 0.26 6.30 12.77
CA LEU A 77 1.33 7.06 13.43
C LEU A 77 0.76 8.21 14.25
N ILE A 78 -0.19 8.95 13.70
CA ILE A 78 -0.85 10.06 14.40
C ILE A 78 -1.57 9.54 15.65
N PHE A 79 -2.35 8.47 15.54
CA PHE A 79 -3.03 7.88 16.69
C PHE A 79 -2.07 7.33 17.74
N TYR A 80 -0.92 6.79 17.32
CA TYR A 80 0.13 6.37 18.23
C TYR A 80 0.68 7.54 19.06
N LEU A 81 0.90 8.69 18.41
CA LEU A 81 1.37 9.90 19.10
C LEU A 81 0.33 10.44 20.11
N TYR A 82 -0.96 10.26 19.83
CA TYR A 82 -2.05 10.60 20.75
C TYR A 82 -2.34 9.51 21.80
N LYS A 83 -1.49 8.49 21.91
CA LYS A 83 -1.57 7.40 22.90
C LYS A 83 -2.88 6.60 22.84
N VAL A 84 -3.43 6.43 21.66
CA VAL A 84 -4.60 5.53 21.47
C VAL A 84 -4.15 4.08 21.69
N PRO A 85 -4.96 3.23 22.40
CA PRO A 85 -4.60 1.84 22.64
C PRO A 85 -4.41 1.06 21.33
N LEU A 86 -3.30 0.30 21.24
CA LEU A 86 -2.93 -0.44 20.04
C LEU A 86 -4.03 -1.45 19.60
N LYS A 87 -4.74 -2.05 20.56
CA LYS A 87 -5.85 -2.98 20.28
C LYS A 87 -6.95 -2.32 19.43
N ASN A 88 -7.36 -1.13 19.81
CA ASN A 88 -8.41 -0.38 19.12
C ASN A 88 -7.95 0.05 17.74
N LEU A 89 -6.70 0.44 17.62
CA LEU A 89 -6.07 0.78 16.35
C LEU A 89 -6.06 -0.38 15.37
N LEU A 90 -5.56 -1.53 15.80
CA LEU A 90 -5.51 -2.73 14.95
C LEU A 90 -6.91 -3.17 14.52
N PHE A 91 -7.89 -3.09 15.41
CA PHE A 91 -9.27 -3.41 15.08
C PHE A 91 -9.85 -2.45 14.04
N ILE A 92 -9.70 -1.14 14.25
CA ILE A 92 -10.19 -0.11 13.32
C ILE A 92 -9.54 -0.26 11.95
N PHE A 93 -8.21 -0.42 11.89
CA PHE A 93 -7.51 -0.53 10.62
C PHE A 93 -7.81 -1.82 9.87
N SER A 94 -7.89 -2.95 10.57
CA SER A 94 -8.27 -4.22 9.93
C SER A 94 -9.69 -4.15 9.36
N THR A 95 -10.61 -3.56 10.09
CA THR A 95 -11.99 -3.39 9.64
C THR A 95 -12.07 -2.44 8.44
N LEU A 96 -11.33 -1.34 8.46
CA LEU A 96 -11.27 -0.40 7.34
C LEU A 96 -10.66 -1.05 6.09
N ILE A 97 -9.57 -1.78 6.23
CA ILE A 97 -8.94 -2.49 5.10
C ILE A 97 -9.90 -3.48 4.48
N ILE A 98 -10.57 -4.30 5.29
CA ILE A 98 -11.56 -5.28 4.82
C ILE A 98 -12.72 -4.56 4.11
N PHE A 99 -13.28 -3.55 4.74
CA PHE A 99 -14.43 -2.80 4.19
C PHE A 99 -14.08 -2.15 2.86
N PHE A 100 -12.94 -1.46 2.77
CA PHE A 100 -12.49 -0.83 1.53
C PHE A 100 -12.11 -1.86 0.46
N SER A 101 -11.53 -3.00 0.83
CA SER A 101 -11.26 -4.07 -0.12
C SER A 101 -12.53 -4.58 -0.79
N PHE A 102 -13.55 -4.87 -0.01
CA PHE A 102 -14.85 -5.31 -0.56
C PHE A 102 -15.55 -4.20 -1.35
N GLY A 103 -15.60 -3.00 -0.80
CA GLY A 103 -16.24 -1.86 -1.46
C GLY A 103 -15.58 -1.50 -2.78
N PHE A 104 -14.26 -1.51 -2.84
CA PHE A 104 -13.51 -1.20 -4.06
C PHE A 104 -13.64 -2.28 -5.12
N SER A 105 -13.59 -3.55 -4.71
CA SER A 105 -13.83 -4.68 -5.61
C SER A 105 -15.23 -4.60 -6.23
N PHE A 106 -16.24 -4.37 -5.41
CA PHE A 106 -17.62 -4.22 -5.87
C PHE A 106 -17.81 -3.04 -6.82
N LEU A 107 -17.23 -1.88 -6.51
CA LEU A 107 -17.29 -0.71 -7.40
C LEU A 107 -16.56 -0.95 -8.71
N PHE A 108 -15.44 -1.65 -8.67
CA PHE A 108 -14.67 -1.98 -9.87
C PHE A 108 -15.44 -2.90 -10.80
N ASP A 109 -16.09 -3.93 -10.23
CA ASP A 109 -16.96 -4.83 -11.00
C ASP A 109 -18.16 -4.10 -11.60
N LEU A 110 -18.79 -3.20 -10.85
CA LEU A 110 -19.89 -2.36 -11.35
C LEU A 110 -19.46 -1.45 -12.52
N ILE A 111 -18.28 -0.86 -12.43
CA ILE A 111 -17.73 -0.01 -13.49
C ILE A 111 -17.40 -0.83 -14.72
N GLN A 112 -16.86 -2.03 -14.56
CA GLN A 112 -16.58 -2.93 -15.68
C GLN A 112 -17.86 -3.41 -16.37
N ILE A 113 -18.88 -3.79 -15.62
CA ILE A 113 -20.17 -4.20 -16.15
C ILE A 113 -20.84 -3.05 -16.92
N LYS A 114 -20.73 -1.82 -16.42
CA LYS A 114 -21.33 -0.64 -17.06
C LYS A 114 -20.56 -0.17 -18.30
N SER A 115 -19.25 -0.36 -18.32
CA SER A 115 -18.43 0.20 -19.40
C SER A 115 -18.35 -0.68 -20.64
N GLY A 116 -18.72 -1.97 -20.57
CA GLY A 116 -18.69 -2.90 -21.73
C GLY A 116 -17.39 -2.86 -22.57
N TYR A 117 -16.63 -1.79 -22.34
CA TYR A 117 -15.46 -1.37 -23.08
C TYR A 117 -14.17 -2.05 -22.69
N PHE A 118 -14.13 -2.64 -21.49
CA PHE A 118 -12.87 -3.15 -20.95
C PHE A 118 -12.56 -4.56 -21.42
N LEU A 119 -13.59 -5.34 -21.71
CA LEU A 119 -13.42 -6.74 -22.14
C LEU A 119 -12.96 -6.86 -23.60
N ASP A 120 -13.25 -5.85 -24.44
CA ASP A 120 -12.84 -5.85 -25.84
C ASP A 120 -11.39 -5.39 -26.07
N LYS A 121 -10.75 -4.78 -25.07
CA LYS A 121 -9.38 -4.26 -25.17
C LYS A 121 -8.29 -5.17 -24.62
N PHE A 122 -8.65 -6.21 -23.89
CA PHE A 122 -7.72 -7.20 -23.37
C PHE A 122 -8.09 -8.58 -23.92
N PRO A 123 -7.39 -9.03 -24.96
CA PRO A 123 -7.56 -10.40 -25.46
C PRO A 123 -7.11 -11.43 -24.42
#